data_fbf10c8916f675100585d3fddf8f6d57
#
_entry.id   fbf10c8916f675100585d3fddf8f6d57
#
_cell.length_a   1.000
_cell.length_b   1.000
_cell.length_c   1.000
_cell.angle_alpha   90.00
_cell.angle_beta   90.00
_cell.angle_gamma   90.00
#
_symmetry.space_group_name_H-M   'P 1'
#
loop_
_entity.id
_entity.type
_entity.pdbx_description
1 polymer ?
#
loop_
_entity_poly.entity_id
_entity_poly.type
_entity_poly.pdbx_seq_one_letter_code
_entity_poly.pdbx_strand_id
1 'polypeptide(L)'
;MKATVVIPTYNRASRLRELLSCLVHQDQETLAQVVVCDDGSPDDTRAVANAFEGKLPLVYRHQEDRGFRAGQARNMGISEARGDIIMFVDDDVLVAPDFVAAHIAAHRASKRTSVVLGYRHRSHEATVIPPTLEHIVASEADDRVVEIGPDGAGIAAHKMPWMFVYSCNFSVPRGTPELSFDERFLGWGLEDIDIGYRLWRAGNPVIVAPRACVLHIEDVAPRDPFRCEERKLPPTYDSYVRNAVHFMDKHEDAAVRAWVRNDLRWYVRDEERGAWVKNGYENDVEAVISACRAELRARAGALAPTQADARTEAL
;
A
#
# COMPACT_ATOMS: atom_id res chain seq x y z
N MET A 1 16.77 12.41 14.29
CA MET A 1 15.93 11.98 13.16
C MET A 1 14.56 11.67 13.73
N LYS A 2 13.53 12.25 13.14
CA LYS A 2 12.13 12.10 13.53
C LYS A 2 11.31 11.59 12.35
N ALA A 3 10.23 10.86 12.62
CA ALA A 3 9.37 10.27 11.60
C ALA A 3 8.03 10.99 11.49
N THR A 4 7.51 11.12 10.27
CA THR A 4 6.08 11.31 9.99
C THR A 4 5.48 9.96 9.61
N VAL A 5 4.43 9.53 10.29
CA VAL A 5 3.66 8.33 9.95
C VAL A 5 2.46 8.76 9.11
N VAL A 6 2.33 8.22 7.89
CA VAL A 6 1.22 8.48 6.95
C VAL A 6 0.31 7.27 6.91
N ILE A 7 -0.97 7.47 7.22
CA ILE A 7 -1.98 6.42 7.35
C ILE A 7 -3.13 6.73 6.41
N PRO A 8 -3.24 6.08 5.24
CA PRO A 8 -4.47 6.13 4.46
C PRO A 8 -5.56 5.34 5.17
N THR A 9 -6.81 5.81 5.10
CA THR A 9 -7.95 5.13 5.72
C THR A 9 -9.22 5.35 4.92
N TYR A 10 -10.12 4.36 4.93
CA TYR A 10 -11.47 4.45 4.39
C TYR A 10 -12.40 3.48 5.09
N ASN A 11 -13.44 4.02 5.77
CA ASN A 11 -14.53 3.25 6.41
C ASN A 11 -14.02 2.15 7.36
N ARG A 12 -12.97 2.46 8.16
CA ARG A 12 -12.30 1.56 9.09
C ARG A 12 -12.00 2.23 10.44
N ALA A 13 -12.94 3.02 10.99
CA ALA A 13 -12.78 3.77 12.23
C ALA A 13 -12.26 2.93 13.41
N SER A 14 -12.72 1.68 13.55
CA SER A 14 -12.26 0.78 14.61
C SER A 14 -10.78 0.39 14.45
N ARG A 15 -10.34 0.03 13.25
CA ARG A 15 -8.96 -0.33 12.95
C ARG A 15 -8.02 0.86 13.13
N LEU A 16 -8.42 2.01 12.62
CA LEU A 16 -7.68 3.25 12.83
C LEU A 16 -7.49 3.55 14.32
N ARG A 17 -8.53 3.35 15.16
CA ARG A 17 -8.43 3.52 16.61
C ARG A 17 -7.38 2.60 17.23
N GLU A 18 -7.34 1.34 16.82
CA GLU A 18 -6.39 0.36 17.32
C GLU A 18 -4.95 0.77 16.96
N LEU A 19 -4.68 1.14 15.70
CA LEU A 19 -3.37 1.62 15.27
C LEU A 19 -2.96 2.90 16.01
N LEU A 20 -3.85 3.91 16.10
CA LEU A 20 -3.54 5.15 16.82
C LEU A 20 -3.25 4.88 18.31
N SER A 21 -3.93 3.90 18.91
CA SER A 21 -3.63 3.47 20.30
C SER A 21 -2.21 2.87 20.41
N CYS A 22 -1.73 2.13 19.40
CA CYS A 22 -0.34 1.67 19.38
C CYS A 22 0.65 2.83 19.22
N LEU A 23 0.31 3.85 18.40
CA LEU A 23 1.19 4.98 18.14
C LEU A 23 1.36 5.91 19.36
N VAL A 24 0.40 5.96 20.29
CA VAL A 24 0.54 6.68 21.56
C VAL A 24 1.70 6.13 22.40
N HIS A 25 2.03 4.85 22.25
CA HIS A 25 3.11 4.18 22.97
C HIS A 25 4.49 4.27 22.29
N GLN A 26 4.59 4.95 21.14
CA GLN A 26 5.89 5.21 20.51
C GLN A 26 6.67 6.27 21.32
N ASP A 27 8.00 6.26 21.18
CA ASP A 27 8.83 7.35 21.71
C ASP A 27 8.48 8.67 21.00
N GLN A 28 7.84 9.57 21.73
CA GLN A 28 7.35 10.86 21.24
C GLN A 28 8.50 11.80 20.79
N GLU A 29 9.72 11.56 21.25
CA GLU A 29 10.92 12.27 20.79
C GLU A 29 11.28 11.93 19.34
N THR A 30 10.90 10.72 18.91
CA THR A 30 11.17 10.22 17.55
C THR A 30 9.97 10.37 16.61
N LEU A 31 8.77 10.61 17.13
CA LEU A 31 7.56 10.81 16.36
C LEU A 31 7.30 12.30 16.11
N ALA A 32 7.58 12.79 14.88
CA ALA A 32 7.34 14.19 14.53
C ALA A 32 5.86 14.48 14.26
N GLN A 33 5.15 13.50 13.66
CA GLN A 33 3.79 13.71 13.18
C GLN A 33 3.12 12.37 12.81
N VAL A 34 1.81 12.31 13.00
CA VAL A 34 0.91 11.28 12.44
C VAL A 34 -0.06 11.97 11.50
N VAL A 35 -0.10 11.59 10.23
CA VAL A 35 -1.04 12.13 9.25
C VAL A 35 -2.05 11.07 8.88
N VAL A 36 -3.29 11.24 9.32
CA VAL A 36 -4.42 10.41 8.91
C VAL A 36 -5.00 10.98 7.62
N CYS A 37 -4.96 10.20 6.56
CA CYS A 37 -5.37 10.57 5.19
C CYS A 37 -6.64 9.81 4.82
N ASP A 38 -7.79 10.43 5.07
CA ASP A 38 -9.11 9.84 4.88
C ASP A 38 -9.59 9.97 3.42
N ASP A 39 -9.83 8.84 2.77
CA ASP A 39 -10.29 8.73 1.36
C ASP A 39 -11.83 8.84 1.24
N GLY A 40 -12.45 9.63 2.11
CA GLY A 40 -13.89 9.93 2.04
C GLY A 40 -14.76 9.00 2.90
N SER A 41 -14.30 8.59 4.08
CA SER A 41 -15.02 7.68 4.97
C SER A 41 -16.42 8.19 5.35
N PRO A 42 -17.44 7.32 5.23
CA PRO A 42 -18.80 7.64 5.68
C PRO A 42 -19.04 7.35 7.16
N ASP A 43 -18.10 6.68 7.85
CA ASP A 43 -18.17 6.27 9.25
C ASP A 43 -17.55 7.31 10.21
N ASP A 44 -17.37 6.93 11.48
CA ASP A 44 -16.82 7.78 12.54
C ASP A 44 -15.29 8.01 12.45
N THR A 45 -14.65 7.77 11.31
CA THR A 45 -13.19 7.90 11.13
C THR A 45 -12.67 9.27 11.58
N ARG A 46 -13.32 10.37 11.22
CA ARG A 46 -12.96 11.73 11.67
C ARG A 46 -13.04 11.86 13.20
N ALA A 47 -14.12 11.37 13.79
CA ALA A 47 -14.30 11.45 15.26
C ALA A 47 -13.23 10.62 16.00
N VAL A 48 -12.85 9.47 15.43
CA VAL A 48 -11.74 8.66 15.95
C VAL A 48 -10.43 9.44 15.89
N ALA A 49 -10.08 10.04 14.76
CA ALA A 49 -8.84 10.81 14.64
C ALA A 49 -8.80 11.97 15.65
N ASN A 50 -9.88 12.73 15.77
CA ASN A 50 -10.00 13.86 16.72
C ASN A 50 -9.82 13.40 18.19
N ALA A 51 -10.24 12.19 18.56
CA ALA A 51 -10.07 11.65 19.92
C ALA A 51 -8.61 11.42 20.34
N PHE A 52 -7.69 11.46 19.38
CA PHE A 52 -6.24 11.36 19.62
C PHE A 52 -5.51 12.72 19.52
N GLU A 53 -6.21 13.82 19.23
CA GLU A 53 -5.64 15.15 19.35
C GLU A 53 -5.16 15.39 20.79
N GLY A 54 -3.96 15.96 20.93
CA GLY A 54 -3.31 16.14 22.24
C GLY A 54 -2.63 14.91 22.84
N LYS A 55 -2.89 13.70 22.30
CA LYS A 55 -2.16 12.47 22.65
C LYS A 55 -1.06 12.16 21.63
N LEU A 56 -1.29 12.53 20.36
CA LEU A 56 -0.38 12.38 19.25
C LEU A 56 -0.21 13.74 18.55
N PRO A 57 0.93 14.00 17.90
CA PRO A 57 1.09 15.13 16.99
C PRO A 57 0.33 14.85 15.68
N LEU A 58 -1.00 14.72 15.77
CA LEU A 58 -1.88 14.23 14.72
C LEU A 58 -2.35 15.35 13.81
N VAL A 59 -2.38 15.07 12.53
CA VAL A 59 -3.01 15.88 11.46
C VAL A 59 -3.99 15.01 10.72
N TYR A 60 -5.23 15.45 10.62
CA TYR A 60 -6.25 14.79 9.82
C TYR A 60 -6.43 15.51 8.49
N ARG A 61 -6.44 14.75 7.40
CA ARG A 61 -6.73 15.22 6.04
C ARG A 61 -7.81 14.34 5.43
N HIS A 62 -8.66 14.93 4.62
CA HIS A 62 -9.80 14.27 4.01
C HIS A 62 -9.92 14.69 2.55
N GLN A 63 -10.27 13.74 1.69
CA GLN A 63 -10.71 13.97 0.33
C GLN A 63 -12.12 13.40 0.11
N GLU A 64 -12.83 13.90 -0.89
CA GLU A 64 -14.16 13.40 -1.25
C GLU A 64 -14.08 11.94 -1.70
N ASP A 65 -15.06 11.09 -1.31
CA ASP A 65 -15.14 9.70 -1.80
C ASP A 65 -15.40 9.69 -3.33
N ARG A 66 -14.44 9.16 -4.05
CA ARG A 66 -14.51 8.88 -5.50
C ARG A 66 -14.01 7.47 -5.81
N GLY A 67 -14.27 6.53 -4.90
CA GLY A 67 -13.76 5.17 -4.92
C GLY A 67 -12.34 5.04 -4.35
N PHE A 68 -11.77 3.86 -4.43
CA PHE A 68 -10.49 3.54 -3.80
C PHE A 68 -9.31 4.30 -4.44
N ARG A 69 -8.69 5.23 -3.68
CA ARG A 69 -7.58 6.08 -4.13
C ARG A 69 -6.48 6.19 -3.07
N ALA A 70 -6.04 5.05 -2.57
CA ALA A 70 -5.02 4.99 -1.52
C ALA A 70 -3.71 5.71 -1.89
N GLY A 71 -3.30 5.68 -3.17
CA GLY A 71 -2.14 6.42 -3.67
C GLY A 71 -2.30 7.93 -3.49
N GLN A 72 -3.46 8.49 -3.85
CA GLN A 72 -3.76 9.92 -3.67
C GLN A 72 -3.84 10.29 -2.18
N ALA A 73 -4.46 9.46 -1.36
CA ALA A 73 -4.51 9.67 0.09
C ALA A 73 -3.09 9.70 0.69
N ARG A 74 -2.19 8.79 0.28
CA ARG A 74 -0.79 8.81 0.71
C ARG A 74 -0.03 10.05 0.21
N ASN A 75 -0.33 10.54 -1.00
CA ASN A 75 0.26 11.78 -1.51
C ASN A 75 -0.14 13.01 -0.67
N MET A 76 -1.37 13.08 -0.18
CA MET A 76 -1.75 14.11 0.81
C MET A 76 -0.86 14.04 2.05
N GLY A 77 -0.60 12.82 2.55
CA GLY A 77 0.29 12.61 3.70
C GLY A 77 1.74 13.02 3.42
N ILE A 78 2.26 12.73 2.23
CA ILE A 78 3.60 13.16 1.80
C ILE A 78 3.71 14.69 1.81
N SER A 79 2.70 15.40 1.30
CA SER A 79 2.70 16.88 1.24
C SER A 79 2.67 17.54 2.62
N GLU A 80 2.09 16.89 3.62
CA GLU A 80 2.01 17.36 5.01
C GLU A 80 3.21 16.99 5.87
N ALA A 81 4.04 16.05 5.40
CA ALA A 81 5.10 15.45 6.21
C ALA A 81 6.16 16.47 6.66
N ARG A 82 6.51 16.45 7.95
CA ARG A 82 7.50 17.32 8.60
C ARG A 82 8.70 16.57 9.15
N GLY A 83 8.59 15.25 9.36
CA GLY A 83 9.69 14.41 9.84
C GLY A 83 10.85 14.32 8.86
N ASP A 84 12.00 13.84 9.32
CA ASP A 84 13.16 13.57 8.49
C ASP A 84 12.92 12.37 7.56
N ILE A 85 12.10 11.42 8.03
CA ILE A 85 11.64 10.27 7.26
C ILE A 85 10.11 10.25 7.20
N ILE A 86 9.57 9.69 6.12
CA ILE A 86 8.15 9.39 5.94
C ILE A 86 7.99 7.88 6.03
N MET A 87 7.09 7.44 6.91
CA MET A 87 6.71 6.05 7.10
C MET A 87 5.29 5.85 6.62
N PHE A 88 5.06 4.84 5.80
CA PHE A 88 3.74 4.45 5.32
C PHE A 88 3.28 3.22 6.10
N VAL A 89 2.06 3.29 6.61
CA VAL A 89 1.43 2.25 7.43
C VAL A 89 -0.04 2.21 7.09
N ASP A 90 -0.60 1.04 6.82
CA ASP A 90 -2.05 0.91 6.58
C ASP A 90 -2.84 0.94 7.90
N ASP A 91 -4.12 1.25 7.84
CA ASP A 91 -4.98 1.45 9.02
C ASP A 91 -5.36 0.14 9.73
N ASP A 92 -5.10 -1.03 9.12
CA ASP A 92 -5.41 -2.37 9.63
C ASP A 92 -4.19 -3.12 10.20
N VAL A 93 -3.13 -2.39 10.53
CA VAL A 93 -1.96 -2.98 11.19
C VAL A 93 -1.80 -2.48 12.63
N LEU A 94 -1.20 -3.32 13.47
CA LEU A 94 -0.76 -2.98 14.82
C LEU A 94 0.76 -2.99 14.89
N VAL A 95 1.32 -2.11 15.72
CA VAL A 95 2.77 -1.92 15.83
C VAL A 95 3.24 -2.02 17.29
N ALA A 96 4.43 -2.60 17.49
CA ALA A 96 5.09 -2.64 18.78
C ALA A 96 5.58 -1.24 19.23
N PRO A 97 5.81 -1.00 20.54
CA PRO A 97 6.24 0.31 21.02
C PRO A 97 7.57 0.83 20.47
N ASP A 98 8.43 -0.03 19.96
CA ASP A 98 9.74 0.33 19.36
C ASP A 98 9.72 0.42 17.81
N PHE A 99 8.55 0.34 17.19
CA PHE A 99 8.39 0.29 15.72
C PHE A 99 8.99 1.50 15.00
N VAL A 100 8.66 2.72 15.42
CA VAL A 100 9.21 3.96 14.82
C VAL A 100 10.72 4.04 15.03
N ALA A 101 11.19 3.69 16.23
CA ALA A 101 12.61 3.69 16.55
C ALA A 101 13.39 2.67 15.71
N ALA A 102 12.80 1.50 15.40
CA ALA A 102 13.41 0.48 14.56
C ALA A 102 13.65 0.97 13.11
N HIS A 103 12.65 1.65 12.51
CA HIS A 103 12.83 2.29 11.20
C HIS A 103 13.93 3.36 11.22
N ILE A 104 13.92 4.24 12.23
CA ILE A 104 14.94 5.29 12.39
C ILE A 104 16.34 4.68 12.54
N ALA A 105 16.48 3.62 13.33
CA ALA A 105 17.74 2.93 13.53
C ALA A 105 18.29 2.37 12.21
N ALA A 106 17.43 1.77 11.37
CA ALA A 106 17.82 1.26 10.06
C ALA A 106 18.29 2.40 9.12
N HIS A 107 17.56 3.53 9.07
CA HIS A 107 17.99 4.69 8.31
C HIS A 107 19.31 5.28 8.79
N ARG A 108 19.54 5.33 10.11
CA ARG A 108 20.84 5.80 10.69
C ARG A 108 21.99 4.86 10.37
N ALA A 109 21.75 3.56 10.33
CA ALA A 109 22.74 2.55 9.99
C ALA A 109 23.10 2.57 8.49
N SER A 110 22.16 2.97 7.64
CA SER A 110 22.41 3.10 6.21
C SER A 110 23.27 4.33 5.90
N LYS A 111 24.33 4.12 5.11
CA LYS A 111 25.21 5.22 4.63
C LYS A 111 24.63 5.95 3.41
N ARG A 112 23.48 5.52 2.91
CA ARG A 112 22.81 6.03 1.71
C ARG A 112 21.34 6.29 1.98
N THR A 113 20.73 7.16 1.18
CA THR A 113 19.27 7.22 1.09
C THR A 113 18.74 5.84 0.72
N SER A 114 17.86 5.29 1.52
CA SER A 114 17.37 3.90 1.39
C SER A 114 15.86 3.84 1.54
N VAL A 115 15.26 2.84 0.91
CA VAL A 115 13.90 2.38 1.20
C VAL A 115 14.01 1.33 2.29
N VAL A 116 13.46 1.60 3.46
CA VAL A 116 13.50 0.67 4.61
C VAL A 116 12.17 -0.05 4.71
N LEU A 117 12.19 -1.38 4.67
CA LEU A 117 11.04 -2.26 4.84
C LEU A 117 11.01 -2.84 6.25
N GLY A 118 9.81 -3.05 6.78
CA GLY A 118 9.58 -4.00 7.88
C GLY A 118 8.74 -5.18 7.41
N TYR A 119 8.72 -6.26 8.18
CA TYR A 119 7.89 -7.42 7.89
C TYR A 119 6.44 -7.20 8.30
N ARG A 120 5.52 -7.91 7.64
CA ARG A 120 4.09 -7.93 7.90
C ARG A 120 3.67 -9.33 8.33
N HIS A 121 3.58 -9.57 9.62
CA HIS A 121 2.95 -10.77 10.15
C HIS A 121 1.44 -10.65 10.11
N ARG A 122 0.70 -11.76 10.09
CA ARG A 122 -0.76 -11.79 9.95
C ARG A 122 -1.44 -12.39 11.18
N SER A 123 -2.61 -11.89 11.51
CA SER A 123 -3.51 -12.45 12.51
C SER A 123 -4.95 -12.12 12.16
N HIS A 124 -5.87 -12.94 12.60
CA HIS A 124 -7.31 -12.67 12.49
C HIS A 124 -7.87 -11.92 13.69
N GLU A 125 -7.10 -11.84 14.78
CA GLU A 125 -7.53 -11.22 16.03
C GLU A 125 -6.41 -10.36 16.64
N ALA A 126 -6.81 -9.19 17.17
CA ALA A 126 -5.94 -8.37 18.01
C ALA A 126 -6.22 -8.68 19.47
N THR A 127 -5.40 -9.51 20.11
CA THR A 127 -5.60 -9.90 21.50
C THR A 127 -4.99 -8.90 22.49
N VAL A 128 -3.97 -8.13 22.05
CA VAL A 128 -3.26 -7.14 22.87
C VAL A 128 -2.95 -5.89 22.06
N ILE A 129 -3.23 -4.70 22.59
CA ILE A 129 -2.96 -3.40 21.97
C ILE A 129 -2.24 -2.49 22.98
N PRO A 130 -0.97 -2.06 22.71
CA PRO A 130 -0.12 -2.48 21.59
C PRO A 130 0.41 -3.91 21.77
N PRO A 131 0.65 -4.65 20.67
CA PRO A 131 1.35 -5.93 20.74
C PRO A 131 2.83 -5.72 21.06
N THR A 132 3.47 -6.73 21.67
CA THR A 132 4.94 -6.77 21.75
C THR A 132 5.53 -7.27 20.42
N LEU A 133 6.82 -7.00 20.15
CA LEU A 133 7.50 -7.56 19.00
C LEU A 133 7.46 -9.11 18.99
N GLU A 134 7.62 -9.75 20.16
CA GLU A 134 7.54 -11.20 20.31
C GLU A 134 6.15 -11.72 19.89
N HIS A 135 5.09 -11.03 20.31
CA HIS A 135 3.72 -11.37 19.92
C HIS A 135 3.52 -11.28 18.39
N ILE A 136 4.03 -10.22 17.77
CA ILE A 136 3.96 -10.04 16.30
C ILE A 136 4.70 -11.18 15.60
N VAL A 137 5.94 -11.46 15.98
CA VAL A 137 6.80 -12.48 15.32
C VAL A 137 6.28 -13.90 15.55
N ALA A 138 5.54 -14.15 16.63
CA ALA A 138 4.90 -15.44 16.88
C ALA A 138 3.64 -15.70 16.02
N SER A 139 3.14 -14.67 15.34
CA SER A 139 1.97 -14.78 14.45
C SER A 139 2.36 -15.35 13.08
N GLU A 140 1.39 -15.53 12.17
CA GLU A 140 1.65 -16.05 10.82
C GLU A 140 2.74 -15.23 10.11
N ALA A 141 3.80 -15.89 9.68
CA ALA A 141 4.96 -15.22 9.12
C ALA A 141 4.65 -14.55 7.77
N ASP A 142 5.33 -13.45 7.53
CA ASP A 142 5.35 -12.77 6.23
C ASP A 142 5.98 -13.69 5.16
N ASP A 143 5.34 -13.82 4.00
CA ASP A 143 5.84 -14.64 2.89
C ASP A 143 7.25 -14.22 2.44
N ARG A 144 7.60 -12.93 2.61
CA ARG A 144 8.93 -12.39 2.31
C ARG A 144 10.03 -13.01 3.16
N VAL A 145 9.73 -13.48 4.38
CA VAL A 145 10.70 -14.16 5.25
C VAL A 145 11.28 -15.41 4.59
N VAL A 146 10.47 -16.14 3.81
CA VAL A 146 10.91 -17.33 3.09
C VAL A 146 11.91 -16.97 1.98
N GLU A 147 11.71 -15.84 1.30
CA GLU A 147 12.50 -15.47 0.13
C GLU A 147 13.78 -14.69 0.47
N ILE A 148 13.69 -13.78 1.45
CA ILE A 148 14.82 -12.90 1.81
C ILE A 148 15.40 -13.13 3.21
N GLY A 149 14.91 -14.14 3.92
CA GLY A 149 15.36 -14.52 5.25
C GLY A 149 14.76 -13.67 6.39
N PRO A 150 14.77 -14.20 7.63
CA PRO A 150 14.16 -13.50 8.78
C PRO A 150 14.91 -12.23 9.20
N ASP A 151 16.17 -12.10 8.84
CA ASP A 151 17.02 -10.91 9.05
C ASP A 151 17.01 -9.97 7.85
N GLY A 152 16.34 -10.35 6.75
CA GLY A 152 16.27 -9.57 5.51
C GLY A 152 17.58 -9.51 4.72
N ALA A 153 18.60 -10.29 5.05
CA ALA A 153 19.91 -10.25 4.40
C ALA A 153 19.83 -10.59 2.90
N GLY A 154 18.89 -11.45 2.51
CA GLY A 154 18.66 -11.86 1.11
C GLY A 154 18.27 -10.72 0.18
N ILE A 155 17.70 -9.61 0.71
CA ILE A 155 17.22 -8.49 -0.11
C ILE A 155 18.35 -7.85 -0.94
N ALA A 156 19.56 -7.77 -0.40
CA ALA A 156 20.70 -7.15 -1.06
C ALA A 156 21.16 -7.88 -2.34
N ALA A 157 20.94 -9.19 -2.41
CA ALA A 157 21.25 -10.03 -3.56
C ALA A 157 20.04 -10.24 -4.49
N HIS A 158 18.87 -9.79 -4.10
CA HIS A 158 17.65 -10.02 -4.87
C HIS A 158 17.63 -9.16 -6.14
N LYS A 159 17.26 -9.76 -7.29
CA LYS A 159 17.25 -9.08 -8.59
C LYS A 159 16.15 -8.02 -8.71
N MET A 160 15.06 -8.21 -7.96
CA MET A 160 13.88 -7.34 -7.98
C MET A 160 13.47 -6.95 -6.53
N PRO A 161 14.34 -6.27 -5.76
CA PRO A 161 14.05 -5.97 -4.36
C PRO A 161 12.84 -5.04 -4.18
N TRP A 162 12.49 -4.30 -5.22
CA TRP A 162 11.34 -3.40 -5.28
C TRP A 162 9.99 -4.12 -5.14
N MET A 163 9.90 -5.40 -5.50
CA MET A 163 8.66 -6.18 -5.38
C MET A 163 8.23 -6.45 -3.92
N PHE A 164 9.13 -6.20 -2.97
CA PHE A 164 8.86 -6.35 -1.54
C PHE A 164 8.43 -5.03 -0.85
N VAL A 165 8.34 -3.93 -1.59
CA VAL A 165 7.91 -2.63 -1.06
C VAL A 165 6.39 -2.61 -0.96
N TYR A 166 5.87 -2.97 0.22
CA TYR A 166 4.44 -2.90 0.52
C TYR A 166 4.15 -1.66 1.36
N SER A 167 3.15 -0.88 0.94
CA SER A 167 2.80 0.40 1.60
C SER A 167 2.29 0.25 3.03
N CYS A 168 1.95 -0.95 3.47
CA CYS A 168 1.59 -1.21 4.84
C CYS A 168 2.76 -1.13 5.83
N ASN A 169 4.03 -1.16 5.35
CA ASN A 169 5.21 -1.07 6.22
C ASN A 169 6.50 -0.74 5.45
N PHE A 170 6.68 0.50 5.07
CA PHE A 170 7.98 0.97 4.60
C PHE A 170 8.22 2.43 4.96
N SER A 171 9.48 2.87 4.89
CA SER A 171 9.86 4.26 5.09
C SER A 171 10.98 4.71 4.16
N VAL A 172 11.00 6.02 3.90
CA VAL A 172 12.05 6.69 3.11
C VAL A 172 12.37 8.06 3.71
N PRO A 173 13.57 8.62 3.50
CA PRO A 173 13.89 9.99 3.86
C PRO A 173 12.96 10.98 3.13
N ARG A 174 12.47 11.98 3.84
CA ARG A 174 11.68 13.06 3.24
C ARG A 174 12.53 13.82 2.23
N GLY A 175 11.96 14.13 1.06
CA GLY A 175 12.66 14.79 -0.03
C GLY A 175 13.44 13.82 -0.93
N THR A 176 13.31 12.50 -0.73
CA THR A 176 13.82 11.52 -1.71
C THR A 176 13.16 11.77 -3.07
N PRO A 177 13.93 11.93 -4.15
CA PRO A 177 13.38 12.02 -5.50
C PRO A 177 12.46 10.82 -5.80
N GLU A 178 11.44 11.04 -6.63
CA GLU A 178 10.42 10.02 -7.01
C GLU A 178 9.47 9.58 -5.87
N LEU A 179 9.52 10.22 -4.70
CA LEU A 179 8.64 9.94 -3.58
C LEU A 179 7.24 10.55 -3.81
N SER A 180 6.46 9.91 -4.65
CA SER A 180 5.04 10.18 -4.87
C SER A 180 4.37 8.95 -5.44
N PHE A 181 3.16 8.66 -5.04
CA PHE A 181 2.36 7.61 -5.65
C PHE A 181 1.80 8.08 -6.98
N ASP A 182 1.77 7.22 -7.98
CA ASP A 182 1.13 7.52 -9.26
C ASP A 182 -0.40 7.34 -9.11
N GLU A 183 -1.13 8.44 -9.16
CA GLU A 183 -2.59 8.47 -8.95
C GLU A 183 -3.40 7.82 -10.09
N ARG A 184 -2.75 7.36 -11.16
CA ARG A 184 -3.38 6.56 -12.21
C ARG A 184 -3.61 5.10 -11.81
N PHE A 185 -2.96 4.63 -10.73
CA PHE A 185 -3.30 3.35 -10.11
C PHE A 185 -4.61 3.52 -9.33
N LEU A 186 -5.72 3.15 -9.97
CA LEU A 186 -7.06 3.26 -9.41
C LEU A 186 -7.54 1.90 -8.93
N GLY A 187 -8.21 1.87 -7.77
CA GLY A 187 -8.58 0.62 -7.12
C GLY A 187 -7.36 -0.04 -6.48
N TRP A 188 -7.50 -1.31 -6.14
CA TRP A 188 -6.48 -2.05 -5.40
C TRP A 188 -5.36 -2.56 -6.28
N GLY A 189 -4.12 -2.37 -5.81
CA GLY A 189 -2.91 -3.11 -6.21
C GLY A 189 -1.92 -2.33 -7.08
N LEU A 190 -0.65 -2.62 -6.85
CA LEU A 190 0.55 -2.20 -7.58
C LEU A 190 0.97 -0.73 -7.46
N GLU A 191 0.22 0.12 -6.78
CA GLU A 191 0.66 1.50 -6.51
C GLU A 191 1.92 1.55 -5.62
N ASP A 192 2.04 0.59 -4.71
CA ASP A 192 3.19 0.42 -3.82
C ASP A 192 4.39 -0.23 -4.52
N ILE A 193 4.13 -1.20 -5.38
CA ILE A 193 5.16 -1.82 -6.23
C ILE A 193 5.74 -0.79 -7.21
N ASP A 194 4.90 0.08 -7.78
CA ASP A 194 5.33 1.16 -8.67
C ASP A 194 6.27 2.15 -7.98
N ILE A 195 5.89 2.64 -6.80
CA ILE A 195 6.77 3.55 -6.06
C ILE A 195 8.05 2.85 -5.62
N GLY A 196 7.97 1.59 -5.19
CA GLY A 196 9.13 0.77 -4.85
C GLY A 196 10.10 0.64 -6.03
N TYR A 197 9.58 0.34 -7.22
CA TYR A 197 10.37 0.25 -8.45
C TYR A 197 11.05 1.57 -8.80
N ARG A 198 10.30 2.70 -8.78
CA ARG A 198 10.87 4.03 -9.11
C ARG A 198 11.96 4.46 -8.13
N LEU A 199 11.73 4.29 -6.83
CA LEU A 199 12.72 4.58 -5.80
C LEU A 199 13.99 3.74 -5.98
N TRP A 200 13.85 2.44 -6.24
CA TRP A 200 14.98 1.56 -6.50
C TRP A 200 15.73 1.93 -7.78
N ARG A 201 15.03 2.22 -8.87
CA ARG A 201 15.63 2.67 -10.14
C ARG A 201 16.37 4.00 -10.00
N ALA A 202 15.93 4.88 -9.12
CA ALA A 202 16.63 6.12 -8.77
C ALA A 202 17.90 5.89 -7.92
N GLY A 203 18.27 4.63 -7.67
CA GLY A 203 19.51 4.25 -6.98
C GLY A 203 19.38 4.15 -5.45
N ASN A 204 18.16 4.16 -4.89
CA ASN A 204 17.96 3.98 -3.47
C ASN A 204 17.91 2.46 -3.16
N PRO A 205 18.86 1.91 -2.37
CA PRO A 205 18.80 0.50 -2.00
C PRO A 205 17.57 0.21 -1.14
N VAL A 206 16.99 -0.97 -1.36
CA VAL A 206 15.95 -1.51 -0.49
C VAL A 206 16.65 -2.32 0.60
N ILE A 207 16.36 -2.04 1.86
CA ILE A 207 16.91 -2.72 3.03
C ILE A 207 15.78 -3.12 3.97
N VAL A 208 16.02 -4.11 4.82
CA VAL A 208 15.03 -4.58 5.80
C VAL A 208 15.43 -4.16 7.20
N ALA A 209 14.46 -3.70 7.98
CA ALA A 209 14.56 -3.49 9.43
C ALA A 209 13.81 -4.65 10.13
N PRO A 210 14.46 -5.74 10.51
CA PRO A 210 13.77 -6.95 10.99
C PRO A 210 12.97 -6.75 12.29
N ARG A 211 13.29 -5.69 13.06
CA ARG A 211 12.54 -5.31 14.26
C ARG A 211 11.34 -4.40 13.99
N ALA A 212 11.23 -3.83 12.80
CA ALA A 212 10.13 -2.97 12.39
C ALA A 212 8.98 -3.81 11.81
N CYS A 213 8.50 -4.79 12.59
CA CYS A 213 7.39 -5.64 12.18
C CYS A 213 6.05 -5.00 12.48
N VAL A 214 5.07 -5.28 11.63
CA VAL A 214 3.65 -4.98 11.88
C VAL A 214 2.85 -6.27 11.99
N LEU A 215 1.77 -6.25 12.79
CA LEU A 215 0.76 -7.28 12.82
C LEU A 215 -0.43 -6.81 12.00
N HIS A 216 -0.60 -7.36 10.81
CA HIS A 216 -1.74 -7.07 9.94
C HIS A 216 -2.94 -7.89 10.42
N ILE A 217 -4.02 -7.20 10.74
CA ILE A 217 -5.24 -7.82 11.20
C ILE A 217 -6.17 -8.06 10.01
N GLU A 218 -6.24 -9.31 9.60
CA GLU A 218 -7.12 -9.70 8.50
C GLU A 218 -8.55 -9.82 9.00
N ASP A 219 -9.46 -9.02 8.43
CA ASP A 219 -10.89 -9.13 8.74
C ASP A 219 -11.44 -10.46 8.23
N VAL A 220 -12.03 -11.25 9.12
CA VAL A 220 -12.72 -12.51 8.78
C VAL A 220 -14.01 -12.25 7.99
N ALA A 221 -14.51 -11.01 7.98
CA ALA A 221 -15.71 -10.60 7.27
C ALA A 221 -15.42 -10.14 5.83
N PRO A 222 -16.40 -10.19 4.90
CA PRO A 222 -16.25 -10.17 3.44
C PRO A 222 -15.84 -8.83 2.82
N ARG A 223 -14.99 -8.03 3.49
CA ARG A 223 -14.44 -6.78 2.97
C ARG A 223 -13.17 -6.99 2.15
N ASP A 224 -12.51 -8.13 2.33
CA ASP A 224 -11.40 -8.52 1.49
C ASP A 224 -11.94 -9.00 0.14
N PRO A 225 -11.63 -8.32 -0.98
CA PRO A 225 -12.00 -8.82 -2.31
C PRO A 225 -11.40 -10.19 -2.60
N PHE A 226 -10.41 -10.64 -1.81
CA PHE A 226 -9.76 -11.94 -1.91
C PHE A 226 -10.38 -13.03 -1.03
N ARG A 227 -11.24 -12.70 -0.04
CA ARG A 227 -11.81 -13.63 0.94
C ARG A 227 -13.34 -13.55 1.05
N CYS A 228 -14.05 -13.42 -0.05
CA CYS A 228 -15.51 -13.37 -0.05
C CYS A 228 -16.10 -14.78 0.08
N GLU A 229 -15.99 -15.43 1.27
CA GLU A 229 -16.56 -16.77 1.52
C GLU A 229 -18.11 -16.80 1.55
N GLU A 230 -18.76 -15.68 1.85
CA GLU A 230 -20.25 -15.61 1.86
C GLU A 230 -20.87 -15.56 0.46
N ARG A 231 -20.11 -15.25 -0.58
CA ARG A 231 -20.56 -15.40 -1.96
C ARG A 231 -19.88 -16.62 -2.56
N LYS A 232 -20.65 -17.60 -3.01
CA LYS A 232 -20.21 -18.80 -3.75
C LYS A 232 -19.42 -18.49 -5.04
N LEU A 233 -19.01 -17.22 -5.24
CA LEU A 233 -18.31 -16.73 -6.42
C LEU A 233 -16.91 -16.28 -6.04
N PRO A 234 -15.87 -16.62 -6.82
CA PRO A 234 -14.51 -16.16 -6.58
C PRO A 234 -14.43 -14.63 -6.63
N PRO A 235 -13.47 -13.99 -5.92
CA PRO A 235 -13.28 -12.54 -5.96
C PRO A 235 -12.96 -12.03 -7.36
N THR A 236 -13.22 -10.73 -7.60
CA THR A 236 -12.86 -10.05 -8.87
C THR A 236 -11.57 -9.27 -8.72
N TYR A 237 -10.80 -9.19 -9.80
CA TYR A 237 -9.46 -8.60 -9.83
C TYR A 237 -9.33 -7.50 -10.88
N ASP A 238 -10.41 -6.81 -11.18
CA ASP A 238 -10.46 -5.83 -12.27
C ASP A 238 -9.45 -4.69 -12.12
N SER A 239 -9.32 -4.13 -10.91
CA SER A 239 -8.33 -3.09 -10.65
C SER A 239 -6.92 -3.64 -10.72
N TYR A 240 -6.66 -4.81 -10.14
CA TYR A 240 -5.35 -5.44 -10.14
C TYR A 240 -4.85 -5.73 -11.55
N VAL A 241 -5.65 -6.38 -12.40
CA VAL A 241 -5.25 -6.69 -13.79
C VAL A 241 -4.97 -5.42 -14.58
N ARG A 242 -5.82 -4.40 -14.44
CA ARG A 242 -5.59 -3.09 -15.09
C ARG A 242 -4.32 -2.41 -14.60
N ASN A 243 -4.10 -2.39 -13.30
CA ASN A 243 -2.92 -1.78 -12.69
C ASN A 243 -1.64 -2.54 -13.09
N ALA A 244 -1.70 -3.88 -13.21
CA ALA A 244 -0.57 -4.69 -13.67
C ALA A 244 -0.19 -4.39 -15.13
N VAL A 245 -1.18 -4.26 -16.01
CA VAL A 245 -0.93 -3.86 -17.40
C VAL A 245 -0.42 -2.42 -17.46
N HIS A 246 -0.98 -1.50 -16.67
CA HIS A 246 -0.50 -0.12 -16.57
C HIS A 246 0.94 -0.06 -16.08
N PHE A 247 1.31 -0.79 -15.03
CA PHE A 247 2.67 -0.88 -14.51
C PHE A 247 3.65 -1.39 -15.57
N MET A 248 3.27 -2.45 -16.29
CA MET A 248 4.09 -3.02 -17.36
C MET A 248 4.29 -2.03 -18.52
N ASP A 249 3.25 -1.29 -18.90
CA ASP A 249 3.30 -0.33 -20.02
C ASP A 249 4.02 0.97 -19.63
N LYS A 250 3.95 1.37 -18.36
CA LYS A 250 4.66 2.52 -17.82
C LYS A 250 6.17 2.29 -17.74
N HIS A 251 6.59 1.08 -17.40
CA HIS A 251 7.99 0.73 -17.21
C HIS A 251 8.47 -0.22 -18.32
N GLU A 252 9.19 0.31 -19.30
CA GLU A 252 9.74 -0.46 -20.41
C GLU A 252 10.92 -1.34 -20.00
N ASP A 253 10.78 -2.08 -18.90
CA ASP A 253 11.80 -2.94 -18.29
C ASP A 253 11.47 -4.42 -18.50
N ALA A 254 12.46 -5.21 -18.96
CA ALA A 254 12.26 -6.63 -19.24
C ALA A 254 11.91 -7.44 -17.98
N ALA A 255 12.48 -7.10 -16.81
CA ALA A 255 12.19 -7.78 -15.55
C ALA A 255 10.76 -7.48 -15.09
N VAL A 256 10.30 -6.22 -15.21
CA VAL A 256 8.91 -5.83 -14.93
C VAL A 256 7.95 -6.60 -15.85
N ARG A 257 8.23 -6.63 -17.15
CA ARG A 257 7.39 -7.37 -18.11
C ARG A 257 7.33 -8.86 -17.78
N ALA A 258 8.46 -9.48 -17.47
CA ALA A 258 8.52 -10.89 -17.13
C ALA A 258 7.73 -11.19 -15.84
N TRP A 259 7.89 -10.35 -14.82
CA TRP A 259 7.20 -10.49 -13.54
C TRP A 259 5.68 -10.35 -13.69
N VAL A 260 5.20 -9.28 -14.36
CA VAL A 260 3.77 -9.06 -14.61
C VAL A 260 3.16 -10.19 -15.43
N ARG A 261 3.85 -10.65 -16.48
CA ARG A 261 3.37 -11.76 -17.33
C ARG A 261 3.27 -13.07 -16.55
N ASN A 262 4.26 -13.34 -15.69
CA ASN A 262 4.23 -14.52 -14.83
C ASN A 262 3.04 -14.51 -13.87
N ASP A 263 2.62 -13.34 -13.39
CA ASP A 263 1.46 -13.22 -12.52
C ASP A 263 0.14 -13.23 -13.31
N LEU A 264 0.03 -12.45 -14.39
CA LEU A 264 -1.21 -12.33 -15.16
C LEU A 264 -1.68 -13.62 -15.84
N ARG A 265 -0.82 -14.62 -16.01
CA ARG A 265 -1.22 -15.93 -16.58
C ARG A 265 -2.27 -16.67 -15.75
N TRP A 266 -2.46 -16.30 -14.51
CA TRP A 266 -3.46 -16.92 -13.62
C TRP A 266 -4.85 -16.27 -13.70
N TYR A 267 -5.03 -15.24 -14.54
CA TYR A 267 -6.27 -14.50 -14.66
C TYR A 267 -6.97 -14.79 -15.97
N VAL A 268 -8.30 -14.75 -15.94
CA VAL A 268 -9.16 -14.90 -17.12
C VAL A 268 -10.34 -13.94 -17.01
N ARG A 269 -10.86 -13.49 -18.15
CA ARG A 269 -12.09 -12.71 -18.20
C ARG A 269 -13.28 -13.65 -18.05
N ASP A 270 -14.06 -13.46 -17.01
CA ASP A 270 -15.36 -14.12 -16.80
C ASP A 270 -16.41 -13.25 -17.51
N GLU A 271 -16.90 -13.72 -18.65
CA GLU A 271 -17.82 -12.96 -19.52
C GLU A 271 -19.21 -12.82 -18.86
N GLU A 272 -19.65 -13.81 -18.08
CA GLU A 272 -20.96 -13.76 -17.39
C GLU A 272 -20.94 -12.70 -16.29
N ARG A 273 -19.84 -12.59 -15.57
CA ARG A 273 -19.66 -11.60 -14.50
C ARG A 273 -19.17 -10.25 -15.01
N GLY A 274 -18.68 -10.18 -16.24
CA GLY A 274 -18.02 -9.01 -16.77
C GLY A 274 -16.78 -8.59 -15.96
N ALA A 275 -16.04 -9.56 -15.39
CA ALA A 275 -14.98 -9.31 -14.43
C ALA A 275 -13.76 -10.22 -14.61
N TRP A 276 -12.58 -9.79 -14.17
CA TRP A 276 -11.37 -10.61 -14.12
C TRP A 276 -11.37 -11.49 -12.87
N VAL A 277 -11.09 -12.79 -13.05
CA VAL A 277 -11.04 -13.78 -11.98
C VAL A 277 -9.78 -14.65 -12.08
N LYS A 278 -9.34 -15.25 -10.96
CA LYS A 278 -8.35 -16.34 -10.97
C LYS A 278 -9.08 -17.68 -11.14
N ASN A 279 -8.64 -18.51 -12.08
CA ASN A 279 -9.27 -19.79 -12.36
C ASN A 279 -8.43 -21.03 -11.97
N GLY A 280 -7.23 -20.81 -11.38
CA GLY A 280 -6.33 -21.88 -10.98
C GLY A 280 -5.55 -22.56 -12.11
N TYR A 281 -5.72 -22.13 -13.36
CA TYR A 281 -5.02 -22.64 -14.54
C TYR A 281 -4.20 -21.55 -15.22
N GLU A 282 -3.14 -21.93 -15.92
CA GLU A 282 -2.39 -21.00 -16.76
C GLU A 282 -3.19 -20.65 -18.02
N ASN A 283 -3.37 -19.37 -18.26
CA ASN A 283 -4.06 -18.83 -19.43
C ASN A 283 -3.06 -18.23 -20.41
N ASP A 284 -3.50 -17.97 -21.65
CA ASP A 284 -2.73 -17.20 -22.61
C ASP A 284 -2.59 -15.75 -22.13
N VAL A 285 -1.43 -15.43 -21.60
CA VAL A 285 -1.14 -14.12 -21.02
C VAL A 285 -1.21 -12.99 -22.04
N GLU A 286 -0.95 -13.27 -23.33
CA GLU A 286 -1.07 -12.26 -24.40
C GLU A 286 -2.55 -11.93 -24.65
N ALA A 287 -3.41 -12.91 -24.60
CA ALA A 287 -4.85 -12.69 -24.66
C ALA A 287 -5.36 -11.85 -23.47
N VAL A 288 -4.90 -12.16 -22.24
CA VAL A 288 -5.22 -11.37 -21.04
C VAL A 288 -4.80 -9.92 -21.20
N ILE A 289 -3.54 -9.66 -21.56
CA ILE A 289 -2.98 -8.32 -21.74
C ILE A 289 -3.72 -7.56 -22.85
N SER A 290 -3.98 -8.22 -23.98
CA SER A 290 -4.66 -7.63 -25.14
C SER A 290 -6.09 -7.22 -24.79
N ALA A 291 -6.84 -8.09 -24.12
CA ALA A 291 -8.21 -7.83 -23.69
C ALA A 291 -8.25 -6.65 -22.67
N CYS A 292 -7.36 -6.66 -21.68
CA CYS A 292 -7.27 -5.57 -20.70
C CYS A 292 -6.94 -4.22 -21.39
N ARG A 293 -6.00 -4.20 -22.33
CA ARG A 293 -5.68 -2.97 -23.10
C ARG A 293 -6.87 -2.50 -23.95
N ALA A 294 -7.68 -3.40 -24.48
CA ALA A 294 -8.90 -3.04 -25.22
C ALA A 294 -9.92 -2.38 -24.28
N GLU A 295 -10.13 -2.92 -23.08
CA GLU A 295 -11.00 -2.31 -22.06
C GLU A 295 -10.53 -0.92 -21.65
N LEU A 296 -9.22 -0.74 -21.41
CA LEU A 296 -8.64 0.56 -21.05
C LEU A 296 -8.86 1.60 -22.16
N ARG A 297 -8.68 1.24 -23.43
CA ARG A 297 -8.95 2.13 -24.57
C ARG A 297 -10.44 2.49 -24.67
N ALA A 298 -11.33 1.53 -24.49
CA ALA A 298 -12.78 1.77 -24.54
C ALA A 298 -13.22 2.76 -23.42
N ARG A 299 -12.69 2.61 -22.22
CA ARG A 299 -12.96 3.53 -21.10
C ARG A 299 -12.40 4.94 -21.36
N ALA A 300 -11.21 5.06 -21.89
CA ALA A 300 -10.62 6.36 -22.25
C ALA A 300 -11.43 7.07 -23.35
N GLY A 301 -11.91 6.33 -24.34
CA GLY A 301 -12.80 6.87 -25.38
C GLY A 301 -14.17 7.32 -24.86
N ALA A 302 -14.71 6.64 -23.84
CA ALA A 302 -15.98 7.02 -23.22
C ALA A 302 -15.89 8.26 -22.32
N LEU A 303 -14.69 8.59 -21.81
CA LEU A 303 -14.40 9.76 -20.98
C LEU A 303 -13.96 10.98 -21.80
N ALA A 304 -13.69 10.83 -23.07
CA ALA A 304 -13.40 11.96 -23.96
C ALA A 304 -14.68 12.82 -24.09
N PRO A 305 -14.61 14.15 -23.88
CA PRO A 305 -15.78 15.02 -24.02
C PRO A 305 -16.34 14.83 -25.45
N THR A 306 -17.62 14.55 -25.52
CA THR A 306 -18.31 14.51 -26.81
C THR A 306 -18.20 15.87 -27.47
N GLN A 307 -17.98 15.94 -28.78
CA GLN A 307 -17.88 17.20 -29.51
C GLN A 307 -19.13 18.11 -29.34
N ALA A 308 -20.16 17.63 -28.66
CA ALA A 308 -21.36 18.41 -28.30
C ALA A 308 -21.09 19.35 -27.12
N ASP A 309 -20.24 18.98 -26.14
CA ASP A 309 -19.98 19.82 -24.96
C ASP A 309 -19.02 20.98 -25.26
N ALA A 310 -18.19 20.87 -26.30
CA ALA A 310 -17.29 21.95 -26.74
C ALA A 310 -18.00 23.11 -27.46
N ARG A 311 -19.28 22.98 -27.79
CA ARG A 311 -20.06 24.07 -28.43
C ARG A 311 -20.86 24.91 -27.45
N THR A 312 -20.95 24.53 -26.19
CA THR A 312 -21.73 25.23 -25.16
C THR A 312 -20.91 26.24 -24.36
N GLU A 313 -19.58 26.19 -24.43
CA GLU A 313 -18.69 27.18 -23.78
C GLU A 313 -18.26 28.35 -24.70
N ALA A 314 -18.79 28.42 -25.91
CA ALA A 314 -18.48 29.48 -26.89
C ALA A 314 -19.69 30.36 -27.25
N LEU A 315 -20.65 30.54 -26.31
CA LEU A 315 -21.75 31.53 -26.46
C LEU A 315 -21.84 32.46 -25.23
#